data_d337007427f54c6e09cca88a1f982272
#
_entry.id   d337007427f54c6e09cca88a1f982272
#
_cell.length_a   1.000
_cell.length_b   1.000
_cell.length_c   1.000
_cell.angle_alpha   90.00
_cell.angle_beta   90.00
_cell.angle_gamma   90.00
#
_symmetry.space_group_name_H-M   'P 1'
#
loop_
_entity.id
_entity.type
_entity.pdbx_description
1 polymer ?
#
loop_
_entity_poly.entity_id
_entity_poly.type
_entity_poly.pdbx_seq_one_letter_code
_entity_poly.pdbx_strand_id
1 'polypeptide(L)'
;MQEPLFIQPVLQEKIWGGTKLRDIYGYDIPSDHTGECWAISAHPDGTGAVENGTYAGTRLDVLYAEHPELFENPTSPVFPLLTKIIDAAEALSVQVHPDDAYGLKHEGELGKTECWYIIDADDDAEIIYGHNAQTKEQFSEMVAAGDWEGLLRHVKVKKGDFFFVPSGTIHAIGGGITILETQQ
;
A
#
# COMPACT_ATOMS: atom_id res chain seq x y z
N MET A 1 -25.19 20.53 -4.77
CA MET A 1 -24.46 19.26 -4.85
C MET A 1 -23.01 19.55 -4.46
N GLN A 2 -22.45 18.79 -3.57
CA GLN A 2 -21.02 18.91 -3.27
C GLN A 2 -20.24 18.41 -4.49
N GLU A 3 -19.26 19.17 -4.91
CA GLU A 3 -18.35 18.79 -5.98
C GLU A 3 -17.39 17.71 -5.45
N PRO A 4 -17.07 16.65 -6.22
CA PRO A 4 -16.03 15.71 -5.83
C PRO A 4 -14.69 16.41 -5.65
N LEU A 5 -13.94 16.03 -4.62
CA LEU A 5 -12.59 16.52 -4.40
C LEU A 5 -11.60 15.66 -5.18
N PHE A 6 -10.81 16.29 -6.06
CA PHE A 6 -9.68 15.67 -6.72
C PHE A 6 -8.43 15.93 -5.90
N ILE A 7 -7.65 14.88 -5.65
CA ILE A 7 -6.44 14.98 -4.84
C ILE A 7 -5.22 14.84 -5.75
N GLN A 8 -4.31 15.79 -5.67
CA GLN A 8 -3.01 15.69 -6.33
C GLN A 8 -2.22 14.55 -5.71
N PRO A 9 -1.82 13.53 -6.48
CA PRO A 9 -1.09 12.40 -5.95
C PRO A 9 0.35 12.79 -5.60
N VAL A 10 0.96 12.01 -4.69
CA VAL A 10 2.38 12.12 -4.36
C VAL A 10 3.11 10.92 -4.93
N LEU A 11 4.12 11.15 -5.75
CA LEU A 11 4.91 10.11 -6.38
C LEU A 11 6.15 9.79 -5.54
N GLN A 12 6.44 8.51 -5.36
CA GLN A 12 7.52 8.01 -4.52
C GLN A 12 8.48 7.16 -5.35
N GLU A 13 9.76 7.53 -5.31
CA GLU A 13 10.82 6.72 -5.89
C GLU A 13 11.12 5.50 -5.01
N LYS A 14 11.26 4.35 -5.64
CA LYS A 14 11.55 3.06 -4.99
C LYS A 14 12.56 2.29 -5.85
N ILE A 15 13.52 1.63 -5.24
CA ILE A 15 14.55 0.86 -5.97
C ILE A 15 13.94 -0.24 -6.88
N TRP A 16 12.77 -0.75 -6.53
CA TRP A 16 12.01 -1.76 -7.28
C TRP A 16 10.96 -1.16 -8.22
N GLY A 17 10.83 0.18 -8.25
CA GLY A 17 9.85 0.89 -9.07
C GLY A 17 10.16 0.84 -10.55
N GLY A 18 9.14 1.11 -11.35
CA GLY A 18 9.20 1.08 -12.81
C GLY A 18 8.68 2.36 -13.46
N THR A 19 8.24 2.21 -14.69
CA THR A 19 7.77 3.33 -15.54
C THR A 19 6.30 3.24 -15.90
N LYS A 20 5.56 2.19 -15.47
CA LYS A 20 4.14 2.00 -15.83
C LYS A 20 3.27 3.18 -15.37
N LEU A 21 3.62 3.83 -14.26
CA LEU A 21 2.91 5.03 -13.81
C LEU A 21 2.93 6.15 -14.87
N ARG A 22 4.02 6.32 -15.61
CA ARG A 22 4.13 7.23 -16.75
C ARG A 22 3.53 6.62 -18.02
N ASP A 23 4.01 5.45 -18.39
CA ASP A 23 3.82 4.89 -19.73
C ASP A 23 2.38 4.39 -19.96
N ILE A 24 1.67 4.00 -18.89
CA ILE A 24 0.29 3.51 -18.94
C ILE A 24 -0.70 4.51 -18.35
N TYR A 25 -0.35 5.17 -17.24
CA TYR A 25 -1.29 6.02 -16.50
C TYR A 25 -1.08 7.51 -16.73
N GLY A 26 0.01 7.92 -17.41
CA GLY A 26 0.27 9.30 -17.80
C GLY A 26 0.71 10.23 -16.68
N TYR A 27 1.18 9.70 -15.56
CA TYR A 27 1.76 10.52 -14.50
C TYR A 27 3.13 11.08 -14.90
N ASP A 28 3.43 12.29 -14.47
CA ASP A 28 4.76 12.90 -14.64
C ASP A 28 5.69 12.40 -13.53
N ILE A 29 6.31 11.23 -13.77
CA ILE A 29 7.15 10.56 -12.76
C ILE A 29 8.53 11.23 -12.65
N PRO A 30 9.09 11.35 -11.42
CA PRO A 30 10.39 11.98 -11.20
C PRO A 30 11.56 11.18 -11.77
N SER A 31 11.44 9.87 -11.87
CA SER A 31 12.48 8.98 -12.45
C SER A 31 11.88 7.67 -12.94
N ASP A 32 12.69 6.87 -13.66
CA ASP A 32 12.33 5.53 -14.13
C ASP A 32 12.25 4.47 -12.99
N HIS A 33 12.43 4.90 -11.75
CA HIS A 33 12.29 4.10 -10.54
C HIS A 33 11.16 4.63 -9.64
N THR A 34 10.05 5.05 -10.22
CA THR A 34 8.89 5.52 -9.47
C THR A 34 7.95 4.36 -9.17
N GLY A 35 8.03 3.85 -7.95
CA GLY A 35 7.31 2.63 -7.55
C GLY A 35 5.90 2.89 -7.01
N GLU A 36 5.61 4.06 -6.44
CA GLU A 36 4.32 4.33 -5.80
C GLU A 36 3.75 5.68 -6.23
N CYS A 37 2.46 5.67 -6.53
CA CYS A 37 1.60 6.85 -6.65
C CYS A 37 0.64 6.85 -5.46
N TRP A 38 0.89 7.69 -4.46
CA TRP A 38 -0.01 7.89 -3.32
C TRP A 38 -1.18 8.75 -3.77
N ALA A 39 -2.20 8.07 -4.29
CA ALA A 39 -3.33 8.72 -4.94
C ALA A 39 -4.23 9.46 -3.94
N ILE A 40 -4.41 8.89 -2.73
CA ILE A 40 -5.12 9.54 -1.62
C ILE A 40 -4.27 9.35 -0.38
N SER A 41 -3.68 10.43 0.12
CA SER A 41 -2.77 10.40 1.25
C SER A 41 -2.88 11.65 2.11
N ALA A 42 -3.04 11.45 3.41
CA ALA A 42 -2.82 12.45 4.45
C ALA A 42 -1.58 12.11 5.30
N HIS A 43 -0.75 11.17 4.84
CA HIS A 43 0.45 10.73 5.56
C HIS A 43 1.50 11.85 5.61
N PRO A 44 2.21 12.05 6.75
CA PRO A 44 3.21 13.13 6.88
C PRO A 44 4.32 13.09 5.82
N ASP A 45 4.73 11.89 5.40
CA ASP A 45 5.79 11.68 4.41
C ASP A 45 5.37 11.95 2.96
N GLY A 46 4.07 12.24 2.74
CA GLY A 46 3.55 12.49 1.40
C GLY A 46 2.06 12.79 1.42
N THR A 47 1.69 13.99 1.84
CA THR A 47 0.29 14.43 1.87
C THR A 47 -0.12 15.04 0.53
N GLY A 48 -1.21 14.53 -0.04
CA GLY A 48 -1.84 15.10 -1.23
C GLY A 48 -2.58 16.39 -0.93
N ALA A 49 -2.75 17.24 -1.94
CA ALA A 49 -3.52 18.47 -1.86
C ALA A 49 -4.74 18.41 -2.79
N VAL A 50 -5.80 19.12 -2.42
CA VAL A 50 -7.00 19.25 -3.27
C VAL A 50 -6.67 20.07 -4.51
N GLU A 51 -7.06 19.61 -5.70
CA GLU A 51 -6.78 20.29 -6.95
C GLU A 51 -7.91 21.24 -7.40
N ASN A 52 -9.14 21.04 -6.91
CA ASN A 52 -10.32 21.73 -7.44
C ASN A 52 -11.20 22.39 -6.37
N GLY A 53 -12.11 23.25 -6.85
CA GLY A 53 -13.17 23.85 -6.04
C GLY A 53 -12.68 24.80 -4.96
N THR A 54 -13.50 24.99 -3.93
CA THR A 54 -13.26 25.96 -2.84
C THR A 54 -12.02 25.62 -2.00
N TYR A 55 -11.63 24.34 -1.96
CA TYR A 55 -10.52 23.85 -1.15
C TYR A 55 -9.24 23.62 -1.95
N ALA A 56 -9.18 24.10 -3.20
CA ALA A 56 -7.97 23.95 -4.03
C ALA A 56 -6.72 24.45 -3.31
N GLY A 57 -5.66 23.63 -3.31
CA GLY A 57 -4.39 23.89 -2.63
C GLY A 57 -4.37 23.50 -1.14
N THR A 58 -5.50 23.11 -0.56
CA THR A 58 -5.54 22.62 0.84
C THR A 58 -5.04 21.19 0.90
N ARG A 59 -4.11 20.92 1.81
CA ARG A 59 -3.63 19.56 2.08
C ARG A 59 -4.73 18.69 2.69
N LEU A 60 -4.76 17.41 2.37
CA LEU A 60 -5.81 16.50 2.83
C LEU A 60 -5.83 16.34 4.36
N ASP A 61 -4.69 16.33 5.03
CA ASP A 61 -4.62 16.27 6.50
C ASP A 61 -5.23 17.52 7.16
N VAL A 62 -4.97 18.71 6.61
CA VAL A 62 -5.55 19.97 7.07
C VAL A 62 -7.06 20.00 6.81
N LEU A 63 -7.46 19.59 5.60
CA LEU A 63 -8.88 19.55 5.23
C LEU A 63 -9.66 18.60 6.14
N TYR A 64 -9.10 17.44 6.45
CA TYR A 64 -9.72 16.47 7.34
C TYR A 64 -9.90 17.00 8.76
N ALA A 65 -8.91 17.75 9.27
CA ALA A 65 -8.94 18.32 10.61
C ALA A 65 -9.88 19.54 10.72
N GLU A 66 -9.89 20.42 9.71
CA GLU A 66 -10.63 21.69 9.74
C GLU A 66 -12.06 21.59 9.21
N HIS A 67 -12.35 20.59 8.38
CA HIS A 67 -13.64 20.38 7.72
C HIS A 67 -14.16 18.95 7.90
N PRO A 68 -14.32 18.46 9.16
CA PRO A 68 -14.77 17.09 9.42
C PRO A 68 -16.16 16.79 8.83
N GLU A 69 -16.99 17.80 8.58
CA GLU A 69 -18.30 17.66 7.93
C GLU A 69 -18.20 17.10 6.50
N LEU A 70 -17.07 17.25 5.82
CA LEU A 70 -16.83 16.67 4.50
C LEU A 70 -16.60 15.15 4.56
N PHE A 71 -16.27 14.63 5.73
CA PHE A 71 -15.94 13.22 6.01
C PHE A 71 -16.92 12.59 7.00
N GLU A 72 -18.17 13.08 7.04
CA GLU A 72 -19.24 12.58 7.92
C GLU A 72 -18.92 12.69 9.42
N ASN A 73 -18.10 13.67 9.83
CA ASN A 73 -17.68 13.92 11.20
C ASN A 73 -17.07 12.68 11.88
N PRO A 74 -15.96 12.16 11.38
CA PRO A 74 -15.31 10.96 11.90
C PRO A 74 -14.80 11.17 13.33
N THR A 75 -14.69 10.09 14.09
CA THR A 75 -14.14 10.10 15.45
C THR A 75 -12.61 10.02 15.48
N SER A 76 -11.99 9.54 14.40
CA SER A 76 -10.53 9.49 14.29
C SER A 76 -9.97 10.91 14.11
N PRO A 77 -8.94 11.32 14.85
CA PRO A 77 -8.27 12.60 14.64
C PRO A 77 -7.38 12.64 13.40
N VAL A 78 -7.09 11.49 12.81
CA VAL A 78 -6.21 11.33 11.63
C VAL A 78 -7.01 10.70 10.51
N PHE A 79 -6.75 11.13 9.27
CA PHE A 79 -7.32 10.49 8.09
C PHE A 79 -6.88 9.02 8.04
N PRO A 80 -7.82 8.06 7.97
CA PRO A 80 -7.54 6.68 8.34
C PRO A 80 -6.93 5.82 7.24
N LEU A 81 -6.82 6.32 6.01
CA LEU A 81 -6.47 5.50 4.85
C LEU A 81 -5.33 6.13 4.03
N LEU A 82 -4.53 5.26 3.45
CA LEU A 82 -3.62 5.60 2.37
C LEU A 82 -3.93 4.69 1.19
N THR A 83 -4.27 5.30 0.03
CA THR A 83 -4.53 4.55 -1.21
C THR A 83 -3.44 4.84 -2.22
N LYS A 84 -2.83 3.78 -2.75
CA LYS A 84 -1.69 3.85 -3.68
C LYS A 84 -1.95 3.03 -4.94
N ILE A 85 -1.34 3.47 -6.04
CA ILE A 85 -1.04 2.60 -7.16
C ILE A 85 0.45 2.25 -7.04
N ILE A 86 0.76 0.96 -7.03
CA ILE A 86 2.13 0.44 -6.94
C ILE A 86 2.51 -0.17 -8.28
N ASP A 87 3.63 0.28 -8.84
CA ASP A 87 4.29 -0.31 -10.02
C ASP A 87 5.53 -1.08 -9.54
N ALA A 88 5.37 -2.38 -9.32
CA ALA A 88 6.45 -3.27 -8.93
C ALA A 88 7.15 -3.81 -10.18
N ALA A 89 8.13 -3.10 -10.72
CA ALA A 89 8.96 -3.61 -11.82
C ALA A 89 9.84 -4.79 -11.34
N GLU A 90 10.32 -4.71 -10.09
CA GLU A 90 11.02 -5.80 -9.42
C GLU A 90 10.29 -6.21 -8.14
N ALA A 91 10.64 -7.35 -7.55
CA ALA A 91 10.00 -7.82 -6.33
C ALA A 91 10.32 -6.91 -5.12
N LEU A 92 9.31 -6.66 -4.31
CA LEU A 92 9.46 -5.98 -3.03
C LEU A 92 10.00 -6.95 -1.98
N SER A 93 10.56 -6.39 -0.89
CA SER A 93 10.98 -7.19 0.25
C SER A 93 9.81 -7.91 0.92
N VAL A 94 10.09 -9.09 1.48
CA VAL A 94 9.12 -9.80 2.34
C VAL A 94 8.97 -9.06 3.65
N GLN A 95 7.73 -8.82 4.05
CA GLN A 95 7.39 -8.01 5.23
C GLN A 95 6.19 -8.57 5.98
N VAL A 96 6.02 -8.08 7.21
CA VAL A 96 4.85 -8.30 8.04
C VAL A 96 4.56 -7.01 8.79
N HIS A 97 3.29 -6.61 8.83
CA HIS A 97 2.87 -5.42 9.56
C HIS A 97 2.22 -5.78 10.89
N PRO A 98 2.45 -4.99 11.95
CA PRO A 98 1.84 -5.22 13.25
C PRO A 98 0.35 -4.88 13.26
N ASP A 99 -0.36 -5.35 14.28
CA ASP A 99 -1.67 -4.82 14.67
C ASP A 99 -1.52 -3.50 15.46
N ASP A 100 -2.64 -2.82 15.72
CA ASP A 100 -2.66 -1.54 16.46
C ASP A 100 -2.07 -1.68 17.87
N ALA A 101 -2.31 -2.79 18.54
CA ALA A 101 -1.85 -2.98 19.91
C ALA A 101 -0.32 -3.08 19.98
N TYR A 102 0.27 -3.79 19.03
CA TYR A 102 1.72 -3.89 18.91
C TYR A 102 2.32 -2.59 18.38
N GLY A 103 1.76 -2.05 17.31
CA GLY A 103 2.25 -0.83 16.65
C GLY A 103 2.29 0.36 17.60
N LEU A 104 1.19 0.66 18.30
CA LEU A 104 1.14 1.75 19.29
C LEU A 104 2.13 1.57 20.43
N LYS A 105 2.36 0.33 20.88
CA LYS A 105 3.26 0.05 21.99
C LYS A 105 4.73 0.13 21.65
N HIS A 106 5.12 -0.33 20.45
CA HIS A 106 6.51 -0.56 20.10
C HIS A 106 7.05 0.41 19.04
N GLU A 107 6.17 0.90 18.14
CA GLU A 107 6.55 1.78 17.03
C GLU A 107 6.00 3.21 17.21
N GLY A 108 5.00 3.40 18.08
CA GLY A 108 4.34 4.69 18.27
C GLY A 108 3.32 5.04 17.18
N GLU A 109 3.00 4.08 16.32
CA GLU A 109 2.08 4.21 15.20
C GLU A 109 0.98 3.14 15.26
N LEU A 110 -0.10 3.34 14.51
CA LEU A 110 -1.13 2.31 14.34
C LEU A 110 -0.57 1.12 13.57
N GLY A 111 -1.24 -0.01 13.66
CA GLY A 111 -0.98 -1.17 12.84
C GLY A 111 -1.28 -0.90 11.35
N LYS A 112 -0.99 -1.89 10.51
CA LYS A 112 -1.24 -1.77 9.08
C LYS A 112 -1.97 -3.01 8.57
N THR A 113 -3.26 -2.87 8.39
CA THR A 113 -4.08 -3.79 7.60
C THR A 113 -4.26 -3.20 6.22
N GLU A 114 -4.17 -4.02 5.19
CA GLU A 114 -4.25 -3.55 3.81
C GLU A 114 -5.06 -4.50 2.93
N CYS A 115 -5.42 -4.02 1.76
CA CYS A 115 -5.98 -4.85 0.71
C CYS A 115 -5.39 -4.46 -0.65
N TRP A 116 -5.30 -5.45 -1.53
CA TRP A 116 -4.73 -5.30 -2.87
C TRP A 116 -5.74 -5.70 -3.93
N TYR A 117 -5.89 -4.86 -4.93
CA TYR A 117 -6.54 -5.21 -6.18
C TYR A 117 -5.49 -5.26 -7.28
N ILE A 118 -5.35 -6.38 -7.95
CA ILE A 118 -4.37 -6.55 -9.04
C ILE A 118 -4.90 -5.83 -10.28
N ILE A 119 -4.31 -4.69 -10.60
CA ILE A 119 -4.68 -3.89 -11.78
C ILE A 119 -4.13 -4.56 -13.04
N ASP A 120 -2.88 -5.04 -12.97
CA ASP A 120 -2.20 -5.73 -14.05
C ASP A 120 -1.10 -6.63 -13.48
N ALA A 121 -0.76 -7.71 -14.20
CA ALA A 121 0.30 -8.63 -13.83
C ALA A 121 0.87 -9.29 -15.08
N ASP A 122 2.18 -9.46 -15.11
CA ASP A 122 2.87 -10.21 -16.14
C ASP A 122 2.49 -11.71 -16.06
N ASP A 123 2.70 -12.46 -17.14
CA ASP A 123 2.50 -13.89 -17.14
C ASP A 123 3.36 -14.55 -16.05
N ASP A 124 2.75 -15.47 -15.31
CA ASP A 124 3.39 -16.18 -14.18
C ASP A 124 3.81 -15.30 -12.97
N ALA A 125 3.42 -14.04 -12.92
CA ALA A 125 3.67 -13.20 -11.75
C ALA A 125 3.03 -13.78 -10.48
N GLU A 126 3.72 -13.62 -9.36
CA GLU A 126 3.28 -14.17 -8.07
C GLU A 126 3.53 -13.20 -6.93
N ILE A 127 2.76 -13.37 -5.89
CA ILE A 127 2.94 -12.70 -4.59
C ILE A 127 3.33 -13.72 -3.53
N ILE A 128 4.00 -13.27 -2.48
CA ILE A 128 4.09 -14.03 -1.25
C ILE A 128 2.88 -13.66 -0.39
N TYR A 129 2.12 -14.68 0.05
CA TYR A 129 0.91 -14.47 0.85
C TYR A 129 0.77 -15.56 1.92
N GLY A 130 1.32 -15.28 3.11
CA GLY A 130 1.39 -16.20 4.23
C GLY A 130 2.58 -17.17 4.17
N HIS A 131 2.46 -18.29 4.89
CA HIS A 131 3.49 -19.32 5.00
C HIS A 131 2.91 -20.74 4.96
N ASN A 132 3.78 -21.73 4.74
CA ASN A 132 3.42 -23.13 4.62
C ASN A 132 3.53 -23.92 5.94
N ALA A 133 4.20 -23.36 6.96
CA ALA A 133 4.37 -24.03 8.25
C ALA A 133 3.02 -24.28 8.93
N GLN A 134 2.85 -25.48 9.49
CA GLN A 134 1.61 -25.94 10.11
C GLN A 134 1.58 -25.67 11.63
N THR A 135 2.75 -25.49 12.24
CA THR A 135 2.89 -25.18 13.67
C THR A 135 3.91 -24.06 13.87
N LYS A 136 3.86 -23.44 15.04
CA LYS A 136 4.82 -22.40 15.42
C LYS A 136 6.25 -22.95 15.52
N GLU A 137 6.39 -24.18 15.98
CA GLU A 137 7.67 -24.88 16.08
C GLU A 137 8.27 -25.10 14.69
N GLN A 138 7.47 -25.62 13.77
CA GLN A 138 7.89 -25.80 12.37
C GLN A 138 8.29 -24.47 11.72
N PHE A 139 7.52 -23.41 11.94
CA PHE A 139 7.85 -22.07 11.48
C PHE A 139 9.24 -21.65 11.98
N SER A 140 9.49 -21.79 13.28
CA SER A 140 10.75 -21.42 13.90
C SER A 140 11.93 -22.26 13.39
N GLU A 141 11.72 -23.54 13.17
CA GLU A 141 12.74 -24.45 12.61
C GLU A 141 13.09 -24.07 11.16
N MET A 142 12.10 -23.77 10.31
CA MET A 142 12.32 -23.36 8.92
C MET A 142 13.06 -22.02 8.86
N VAL A 143 12.69 -21.05 9.71
CA VAL A 143 13.42 -19.76 9.83
C VAL A 143 14.86 -20.00 10.27
N ALA A 144 15.11 -20.83 11.29
CA ALA A 144 16.45 -21.12 11.79
C ALA A 144 17.32 -21.86 10.75
N ALA A 145 16.69 -22.67 9.90
CA ALA A 145 17.36 -23.36 8.80
C ALA A 145 17.60 -22.46 7.56
N GLY A 146 16.98 -21.29 7.49
CA GLY A 146 17.01 -20.44 6.32
C GLY A 146 16.22 -20.98 5.13
N ASP A 147 15.28 -21.90 5.39
CA ASP A 147 14.42 -22.51 4.37
C ASP A 147 13.27 -21.57 4.00
N TRP A 148 13.62 -20.45 3.37
CA TRP A 148 12.66 -19.42 2.96
C TRP A 148 11.75 -19.88 1.84
N GLU A 149 12.28 -20.65 0.89
CA GLU A 149 11.51 -21.18 -0.25
C GLU A 149 10.42 -22.16 0.22
N GLY A 150 10.75 -23.06 1.15
CA GLY A 150 9.77 -23.97 1.74
C GLY A 150 8.79 -23.26 2.66
N LEU A 151 9.23 -22.19 3.36
CA LEU A 151 8.43 -21.47 4.32
C LEU A 151 7.40 -20.54 3.66
N LEU A 152 7.82 -19.74 2.70
CA LEU A 152 6.99 -18.69 2.11
C LEU A 152 5.98 -19.29 1.13
N ARG A 153 4.72 -18.85 1.23
CA ARG A 153 3.68 -19.32 0.33
C ARG A 153 3.57 -18.40 -0.88
N HIS A 154 3.96 -18.93 -2.04
CA HIS A 154 3.84 -18.28 -3.32
C HIS A 154 2.43 -18.47 -3.91
N VAL A 155 1.82 -17.40 -4.40
CA VAL A 155 0.49 -17.40 -4.99
C VAL A 155 0.54 -16.67 -6.32
N LYS A 156 0.22 -17.39 -7.41
CA LYS A 156 0.10 -16.78 -8.73
C LYS A 156 -1.08 -15.81 -8.75
N VAL A 157 -0.87 -14.69 -9.42
CA VAL A 157 -1.86 -13.62 -9.51
C VAL A 157 -2.14 -13.24 -10.97
N LYS A 158 -3.31 -12.69 -11.19
CA LYS A 158 -3.71 -12.13 -12.48
C LYS A 158 -4.56 -10.89 -12.26
N LYS A 159 -4.68 -10.09 -13.29
CA LYS A 159 -5.59 -8.95 -13.33
C LYS A 159 -6.98 -9.30 -12.81
N GLY A 160 -7.48 -8.47 -11.88
CA GLY A 160 -8.81 -8.60 -11.27
C GLY A 160 -8.82 -9.40 -9.96
N ASP A 161 -7.73 -10.04 -9.57
CA ASP A 161 -7.65 -10.70 -8.28
C ASP A 161 -7.66 -9.67 -7.14
N PHE A 162 -8.22 -10.08 -5.99
CA PHE A 162 -8.29 -9.27 -4.79
C PHE A 162 -7.75 -10.05 -3.58
N PHE A 163 -6.93 -9.38 -2.78
CA PHE A 163 -6.35 -9.94 -1.56
C PHE A 163 -6.61 -9.00 -0.38
N PHE A 164 -7.14 -9.55 0.71
CA PHE A 164 -7.19 -8.86 1.98
C PHE A 164 -6.02 -9.31 2.83
N VAL A 165 -5.13 -8.39 3.21
CA VAL A 165 -3.88 -8.66 3.94
C VAL A 165 -4.00 -8.14 5.37
N PRO A 166 -4.51 -8.96 6.32
CA PRO A 166 -4.57 -8.57 7.71
C PRO A 166 -3.17 -8.35 8.30
N SER A 167 -3.07 -7.47 9.28
CA SER A 167 -1.86 -7.38 10.11
C SER A 167 -1.44 -8.76 10.61
N GLY A 168 -0.12 -8.99 10.73
CA GLY A 168 0.46 -10.29 11.07
C GLY A 168 0.60 -11.27 9.90
N THR A 169 0.13 -10.94 8.71
CA THR A 169 0.32 -11.76 7.51
C THR A 169 1.69 -11.47 6.89
N ILE A 170 2.50 -12.50 6.67
CA ILE A 170 3.73 -12.39 5.89
C ILE A 170 3.34 -12.20 4.42
N HIS A 171 3.89 -11.19 3.76
CA HIS A 171 3.54 -10.89 2.39
C HIS A 171 4.66 -10.17 1.63
N ALA A 172 4.62 -10.27 0.30
CA ALA A 172 5.41 -9.47 -0.63
C ALA A 172 4.74 -9.42 -1.99
N ILE A 173 4.96 -8.34 -2.72
CA ILE A 173 4.56 -8.19 -4.11
C ILE A 173 5.74 -8.62 -4.99
N GLY A 174 5.51 -9.52 -5.92
CA GLY A 174 6.51 -9.93 -6.91
C GLY A 174 6.71 -8.90 -8.02
N GLY A 175 7.75 -9.07 -8.81
CA GLY A 175 8.00 -8.21 -9.98
C GLY A 175 6.96 -8.41 -11.08
N GLY A 176 6.78 -7.37 -11.91
CA GLY A 176 5.85 -7.37 -13.03
C GLY A 176 4.39 -7.12 -12.64
N ILE A 177 4.09 -6.73 -11.39
CA ILE A 177 2.73 -6.54 -10.88
C ILE A 177 2.43 -5.05 -10.68
N THR A 178 1.23 -4.65 -11.08
CA THR A 178 0.67 -3.34 -10.73
C THR A 178 -0.57 -3.52 -9.86
N ILE A 179 -0.60 -2.91 -8.70
CA ILE A 179 -1.71 -3.04 -7.76
C ILE A 179 -2.30 -1.69 -7.34
N LEU A 180 -3.58 -1.71 -6.98
CA LEU A 180 -4.20 -0.69 -6.14
C LEU A 180 -4.17 -1.23 -4.70
N GLU A 181 -3.39 -0.58 -3.86
CA GLU A 181 -3.35 -0.87 -2.43
C GLU A 181 -4.16 0.17 -1.68
N THR A 182 -5.01 -0.28 -0.77
CA THR A 182 -5.60 0.59 0.26
C THR A 182 -5.21 0.02 1.62
N GLN A 183 -4.59 0.86 2.43
CA GLN A 183 -4.06 0.50 3.75
C GLN A 183 -4.58 1.44 4.84
N GLN A 184 -4.60 0.92 6.04
CA GLN A 184 -4.76 1.67 7.26
C GLN A 184 -3.54 2.54 7.51
#